data_acbb23987d9d0293f2ab19ddb7ed7145
#
_entry.id   acbb23987d9d0293f2ab19ddb7ed7145
#
_cell.length_a   1.000
_cell.length_b   1.000
_cell.length_c   1.000
_cell.angle_alpha   90.00
_cell.angle_beta   90.00
_cell.angle_gamma   90.00
#
_symmetry.space_group_name_H-M   'P 1'
#
loop_
_entity.id
_entity.type
_entity.pdbx_description
1 polymer ?
#
loop_
_entity_poly.entity_id
_entity_poly.type
_entity_poly.pdbx_seq_one_letter_code
_entity_poly.pdbx_strand_id
1 'polypeptide(L)' 'MESEEIKKVSELIENKKSEELKEFLQELHPADIAELCDELDAEEARSIYLLLDN' A
#
# COMPACT_ATOMS: atom_id res chain seq x y z
N MET A 1 14.89 -8.33 -3.98
CA MET A 1 15.11 -6.96 -3.53
C MET A 1 13.78 -6.23 -3.39
N GLU A 2 13.57 -5.61 -2.27
CA GLU A 2 12.35 -4.85 -2.08
C GLU A 2 12.47 -3.47 -2.71
N SER A 3 11.41 -3.03 -3.36
CA SER A 3 11.40 -1.69 -3.92
C SER A 3 11.19 -0.67 -2.80
N GLU A 4 11.57 0.57 -3.07
CA GLU A 4 11.38 1.63 -2.10
C GLU A 4 9.90 1.88 -1.85
N GLU A 5 9.09 1.66 -2.86
CA GLU A 5 7.65 1.82 -2.74
C GLU A 5 7.05 0.85 -1.74
N ILE A 6 7.51 -0.40 -1.77
CA ILE A 6 7.03 -1.40 -0.85
C ILE A 6 7.41 -1.04 0.58
N LYS A 7 8.65 -0.59 0.77
CA LYS A 7 9.10 -0.17 2.09
C LYS A 7 8.28 0.99 2.62
N LYS A 8 8.00 1.96 1.77
CA LYS A 8 7.23 3.12 2.18
C LYS A 8 5.81 2.73 2.56
N VAL A 9 5.19 1.88 1.76
CA VAL A 9 3.84 1.42 2.06
C VAL A 9 3.81 0.65 3.37
N SER A 10 4.77 -0.24 3.57
CA SER A 10 4.87 -1.00 4.82
C SER A 10 5.00 -0.07 6.03
N GLU A 11 5.85 0.94 5.92
CA GLU A 11 6.03 1.90 7.00
C GLU A 11 4.74 2.64 7.32
N LEU A 12 4.04 3.08 6.29
CA LEU A 12 2.80 3.80 6.49
C LEU A 12 1.74 2.93 7.14
N ILE A 13 1.71 1.66 6.78
CA ILE A 13 0.78 0.72 7.39
C ILE A 13 1.13 0.50 8.86
N GLU A 14 2.40 0.28 9.15
CA GLU A 14 2.83 0.04 10.52
C GLU A 14 2.60 1.23 11.42
N ASN A 15 2.77 2.42 10.90
CA ASN A 15 2.58 3.66 11.65
C ASN A 15 1.12 4.13 11.63
N LYS A 16 0.26 3.37 11.01
CA LYS A 16 -1.17 3.67 10.94
C LYS A 16 -1.45 5.03 10.32
N LYS A 17 -0.66 5.42 9.36
CA LYS A 17 -0.84 6.68 8.64
C LYS A 17 -1.70 6.45 7.42
N SER A 18 -2.95 6.10 7.64
CA SER A 18 -3.85 5.73 6.56
C SER A 18 -4.10 6.85 5.56
N GLU A 19 -4.16 8.09 6.03
CA GLU A 19 -4.39 9.21 5.13
C GLU A 19 -3.21 9.39 4.17
N GLU A 20 -1.99 9.33 4.69
CA GLU A 20 -0.81 9.44 3.86
C GLU A 20 -0.69 8.25 2.91
N LEU A 21 -1.02 7.08 3.41
CA LEU A 21 -1.01 5.88 2.57
C LEU A 21 -2.01 6.00 1.43
N LYS A 22 -3.19 6.50 1.73
CA LYS A 22 -4.21 6.67 0.72
C LYS A 22 -3.76 7.64 -0.37
N GLU A 23 -3.17 8.75 0.02
CA GLU A 23 -2.65 9.72 -0.93
C GLU A 23 -1.56 9.12 -1.80
N PHE A 24 -0.67 8.36 -1.19
CA PHE A 24 0.40 7.71 -1.92
C PHE A 24 -0.15 6.73 -2.95
N LEU A 25 -1.14 5.95 -2.56
CA LEU A 25 -1.75 4.98 -3.45
C LEU A 25 -2.47 5.65 -4.62
N GLN A 26 -3.09 6.80 -4.37
CA GLN A 26 -3.80 7.52 -5.42
C GLN A 26 -2.87 8.02 -6.51
N GLU A 27 -1.61 8.23 -6.19
CA GLU A 27 -0.63 8.68 -7.17
C GLU A 27 -0.11 7.52 -8.02
N LEU A 28 -0.34 6.30 -7.58
CA LEU A 28 0.11 5.14 -8.32
C LEU A 28 -0.91 4.69 -9.36
N HIS A 29 -0.41 4.05 -10.39
CA HIS A 29 -1.29 3.45 -11.39
C HIS A 29 -1.91 2.17 -10.81
N PRO A 30 -3.10 1.79 -11.29
CA PRO A 30 -3.73 0.55 -10.81
C PRO A 30 -2.83 -0.68 -10.94
N ALA A 31 -2.04 -0.73 -12.01
CA ALA A 31 -1.11 -1.84 -12.20
C ALA A 31 -0.06 -1.89 -11.11
N ASP A 32 0.42 -0.72 -10.70
CA ASP A 32 1.42 -0.64 -9.64
C ASP A 32 0.84 -1.07 -8.30
N ILE A 33 -0.41 -0.69 -8.05
CA ILE A 33 -1.08 -1.09 -6.83
C ILE A 33 -1.24 -2.61 -6.77
N ALA A 34 -1.58 -3.22 -7.90
CA ALA A 34 -1.72 -4.66 -7.96
C ALA A 34 -0.39 -5.35 -7.67
N GLU A 35 0.71 -4.81 -8.20
CA GLU A 35 2.02 -5.36 -7.94
C GLU A 35 2.40 -5.25 -6.46
N LEU A 36 2.09 -4.13 -5.85
CA LEU A 36 2.34 -3.95 -4.43
C LEU A 36 1.58 -4.98 -3.60
N CYS A 37 0.32 -5.20 -3.92
CA CYS A 37 -0.49 -6.16 -3.21
C CYS A 37 0.07 -7.58 -3.35
N ASP A 38 0.66 -7.87 -4.49
CA ASP A 38 1.26 -9.18 -4.73
C ASP A 38 2.49 -9.41 -3.85
N GLU A 39 3.24 -8.36 -3.60
CA GLU A 39 4.48 -8.47 -2.83
C GLU A 39 4.29 -8.29 -1.34
N LEU A 40 3.19 -7.68 -0.94
CA LEU A 40 2.89 -7.47 0.46
C LEU A 40 2.25 -8.72 1.07
N ASP A 41 2.35 -8.82 2.41
CA ASP A 41 1.66 -9.88 3.13
C ASP A 41 0.15 -9.71 3.01
N ALA A 42 -0.57 -10.78 3.29
CA ALA A 42 -2.02 -10.75 3.21
C ALA A 42 -2.62 -9.65 4.08
N GLU A 43 -2.07 -9.47 5.27
CA GLU A 43 -2.57 -8.45 6.20
C GLU A 43 -2.34 -7.05 5.66
N GLU A 44 -1.18 -6.81 5.09
CA GLU A 44 -0.86 -5.50 4.53
C GLU A 44 -1.69 -5.23 3.29
N ALA A 45 -1.83 -6.23 2.43
CA ALA A 45 -2.67 -6.09 1.24
C ALA A 45 -4.11 -5.81 1.62
N ARG A 46 -4.58 -6.46 2.68
CA ARG A 46 -5.94 -6.24 3.16
C ARG A 46 -6.13 -4.80 3.63
N SER A 47 -5.14 -4.25 4.30
CA SER A 47 -5.20 -2.86 4.73
C SER A 47 -5.37 -1.92 3.55
N ILE A 48 -4.65 -2.20 2.46
CA ILE A 48 -4.76 -1.40 1.25
C ILE A 48 -6.16 -1.51 0.66
N TYR A 49 -6.68 -2.72 0.56
CA TYR A 49 -8.03 -2.92 0.03
C TYR A 49 -9.08 -2.20 0.84
N LEU A 50 -8.95 -2.21 2.16
CA LEU A 50 -9.90 -1.53 3.02
C LEU A 50 -9.87 -0.02 2.81
N LEU A 51 -8.70 0.53 2.55
CA LEU A 51 -8.58 1.96 2.27
C LEU A 51 -9.18 2.33 0.93
N LEU A 52 -8.99 1.49 -0.06
CA LEU A 52 -9.47 1.77 -1.42
C LEU A 52 -10.96 1.50 -1.59
N ASP A 53 -11.50 0.66 -0.74
CA ASP A 53 -12.90 0.25 -0.83
C ASP A 53 -13.86 1.31 -0.27
N ASN A 54 -13.33 2.38 0.15
CA ASN A 54 -14.15 3.41 0.78
C ASN A 54 -14.84 4.28 -0.27
#